data_3d89730bbda1ed23257d0757c33de5d1
#
_entry.id   3d89730bbda1ed23257d0757c33de5d1
#
_cell.length_a   1.000
_cell.length_b   1.000
_cell.length_c   1.000
_cell.angle_alpha   90.00
_cell.angle_beta   90.00
_cell.angle_gamma   90.00
#
_symmetry.space_group_name_H-M   'P 1'
#
loop_
_entity.id
_entity.type
_entity.pdbx_description
1 polymer ?
#
loop_
_entity_poly.entity_id
_entity_poly.type
_entity_poly.pdbx_seq_one_letter_code
_entity_poly.pdbx_strand_id
1 'polypeptide(L)'
;VFEEIAKFIIEYGNLPSKEAIVIESEKRTDISDEGFKDISTLVTELNEEKSDLQWLFDTTEKWCRDRAIYLALVESISIADGKTEKKKTRDAIPSILSDALAVSFDNNVGHDYLQDYEERFKFYHQKETRIQFDLDYFNKITKGGLPNKTLNIALAGTGVGKSLFMCHVASSVLLQGKNVLYITLEMAEEKIAERIDANLLNVPIQQLIDLPEMMFENKVTSIAKKTQGTLIIKEYPTASAHSGHFKALLN
;
A
#
# COMPACT_ATOMS: atom_id res chain seq x y z
N VAL A 1 20.60 19.74 23.08
CA VAL A 1 19.20 19.97 23.46
C VAL A 1 18.45 18.67 23.61
N PHE A 2 18.34 17.84 22.57
CA PHE A 2 17.59 16.57 22.63
C PHE A 2 18.11 15.62 23.73
N GLU A 3 19.42 15.48 23.87
CA GLU A 3 20.00 14.64 24.92
C GLU A 3 19.64 15.11 26.34
N GLU A 4 19.61 16.42 26.58
CA GLU A 4 19.25 16.97 27.87
C GLU A 4 17.76 16.80 28.17
N ILE A 5 16.90 16.98 27.15
CA ILE A 5 15.48 16.67 27.28
C ILE A 5 15.27 15.19 27.64
N ALA A 6 15.94 14.28 26.93
CA ALA A 6 15.83 12.85 27.16
C ALA A 6 16.29 12.44 28.56
N LYS A 7 17.44 12.98 29.04
CA LYS A 7 17.95 12.76 30.41
C LYS A 7 16.96 13.25 31.45
N PHE A 8 16.45 14.46 31.26
CA PHE A 8 15.49 15.05 32.19
C PHE A 8 14.20 14.23 32.29
N ILE A 9 13.67 13.74 31.18
CA ILE A 9 12.49 12.87 31.16
C ILE A 9 12.74 11.57 31.91
N ILE A 10 13.91 10.96 31.69
CA ILE A 10 14.29 9.71 32.36
C ILE A 10 14.42 9.91 33.87
N GLU A 11 14.95 11.06 34.31
CA GLU A 11 15.24 11.34 35.72
C GLU A 11 13.99 11.82 36.47
N TYR A 12 13.17 12.70 35.86
CA TYR A 12 12.05 13.39 36.53
C TYR A 12 10.66 12.97 36.05
N GLY A 13 10.56 12.17 34.97
CA GLY A 13 9.29 11.69 34.44
C GLY A 13 8.41 12.73 33.78
N ASN A 14 8.92 13.95 33.58
CA ASN A 14 8.19 15.09 32.99
C ASN A 14 9.04 15.80 31.95
N LEU A 15 8.39 16.60 31.07
CA LEU A 15 9.10 17.47 30.13
C LEU A 15 9.80 18.62 30.87
N PRO A 16 11.06 18.95 30.54
CA PRO A 16 11.76 20.09 31.09
C PRO A 16 11.16 21.41 30.59
N SER A 17 11.23 22.45 31.42
CA SER A 17 10.98 23.82 30.96
C SER A 17 12.14 24.32 30.09
N LYS A 18 11.92 25.40 29.33
CA LYS A 18 12.97 26.04 28.52
C LYS A 18 14.18 26.42 29.36
N GLU A 19 13.91 27.00 30.54
CA GLU A 19 14.92 27.41 31.51
C GLU A 19 15.73 26.22 32.03
N ALA A 20 15.05 25.07 32.30
CA ALA A 20 15.73 23.87 32.76
C ALA A 20 16.70 23.33 31.69
N ILE A 21 16.29 23.35 30.41
CA ILE A 21 17.17 22.92 29.30
C ILE A 21 18.40 23.82 29.21
N VAL A 22 18.24 25.14 29.33
CA VAL A 22 19.38 26.09 29.27
C VAL A 22 20.33 25.84 30.44
N ILE A 23 19.80 25.70 31.68
CA ILE A 23 20.62 25.46 32.88
C ILE A 23 21.37 24.12 32.77
N GLU A 24 20.74 23.05 32.32
CA GLU A 24 21.40 21.75 32.16
C GLU A 24 22.45 21.79 31.03
N SER A 25 22.20 22.56 29.98
CA SER A 25 23.17 22.75 28.89
C SER A 25 24.40 23.58 29.34
N GLU A 26 24.24 24.53 30.27
CA GLU A 26 25.31 25.35 30.82
C GLU A 26 26.29 24.52 31.69
N LYS A 27 25.79 23.46 32.32
CA LYS A 27 26.62 22.56 33.15
C LYS A 27 27.55 21.66 32.31
N ARG A 28 27.38 21.61 31.01
CA ARG A 28 28.17 20.76 30.11
C ARG A 28 29.50 21.40 29.80
N THR A 29 30.58 20.64 30.03
CA THR A 29 31.96 21.06 29.78
C THR A 29 32.46 20.75 28.37
N ASP A 30 31.67 20.02 27.59
CA ASP A 30 31.96 19.61 26.22
C ASP A 30 31.39 20.52 25.15
N ILE A 31 30.69 21.60 25.54
CA ILE A 31 30.06 22.56 24.64
C ILE A 31 30.86 23.88 24.69
N SER A 32 31.16 24.43 23.50
CA SER A 32 31.84 25.73 23.40
C SER A 32 30.85 26.87 23.70
N ASP A 33 31.36 28.07 24.03
CA ASP A 33 30.55 29.28 24.27
C ASP A 33 29.66 29.63 23.07
N GLU A 34 30.12 29.37 21.85
CA GLU A 34 29.33 29.56 20.63
C GLU A 34 28.20 28.52 20.54
N GLY A 35 28.50 27.25 20.81
CA GLY A 35 27.51 26.18 20.86
C GLY A 35 26.45 26.41 21.94
N PHE A 36 26.82 26.98 23.10
CA PHE A 36 25.86 27.34 24.14
C PHE A 36 24.91 28.48 23.69
N LYS A 37 25.42 29.49 22.95
CA LYS A 37 24.59 30.54 22.38
C LYS A 37 23.59 29.98 21.37
N ASP A 38 24.03 29.07 20.53
CA ASP A 38 23.16 28.40 19.54
C ASP A 38 22.04 27.61 20.23
N ILE A 39 22.39 26.87 21.31
CA ILE A 39 21.39 26.15 22.12
C ILE A 39 20.39 27.11 22.75
N SER A 40 20.88 28.19 23.35
CA SER A 40 20.01 29.19 24.00
C SER A 40 19.06 29.84 23.00
N THR A 41 19.54 30.16 21.81
CA THR A 41 18.72 30.74 20.73
C THR A 41 17.66 29.71 20.28
N LEU A 42 18.06 28.48 20.02
CA LEU A 42 17.16 27.39 19.61
C LEU A 42 16.06 27.15 20.65
N VAL A 43 16.43 27.07 21.94
CA VAL A 43 15.46 26.85 23.03
C VAL A 43 14.46 28.01 23.14
N THR A 44 14.91 29.25 22.91
CA THR A 44 14.04 30.42 22.93
C THR A 44 13.03 30.38 21.77
N GLU A 45 13.44 29.91 20.59
CA GLU A 45 12.61 29.83 19.39
C GLU A 45 11.61 28.65 19.43
N LEU A 46 11.78 27.68 20.34
CA LEU A 46 10.80 26.60 20.52
C LEU A 46 9.44 27.18 20.90
N ASN A 47 8.43 26.91 20.09
CA ASN A 47 7.06 27.32 20.35
C ASN A 47 6.23 26.11 20.80
N GLU A 48 5.28 26.35 21.71
CA GLU A 48 4.31 25.35 22.15
C GLU A 48 3.12 25.25 21.19
N GLU A 49 3.35 25.29 19.88
CA GLU A 49 2.28 25.04 18.94
C GLU A 49 1.87 23.55 19.03
N LYS A 50 0.60 23.33 19.33
CA LYS A 50 0.04 21.99 19.40
C LYS A 50 -0.09 21.45 17.98
N SER A 51 0.88 20.67 17.54
CA SER A 51 0.74 19.85 16.34
C SER A 51 -0.26 18.73 16.59
N ASP A 52 -0.94 18.28 15.54
CA ASP A 52 -1.74 17.07 15.61
C ASP A 52 -0.84 15.87 15.99
N LEU A 53 -1.22 15.18 17.05
CA LEU A 53 -0.41 14.10 17.61
C LEU A 53 -0.25 12.94 16.62
N GLN A 54 -1.28 12.64 15.84
CA GLN A 54 -1.21 11.56 14.86
C GLN A 54 -0.26 11.94 13.72
N TRP A 55 -0.37 13.16 13.22
CA TRP A 55 0.55 13.67 12.20
C TRP A 55 2.01 13.66 12.69
N LEU A 56 2.24 14.07 13.93
CA LEU A 56 3.57 14.09 14.52
C LEU A 56 4.14 12.67 14.64
N PHE A 57 3.32 11.73 15.08
CA PHE A 57 3.68 10.32 15.20
C PHE A 57 4.06 9.74 13.84
N ASP A 58 3.19 9.90 12.83
CA ASP A 58 3.40 9.37 11.48
C ASP A 58 4.64 9.99 10.82
N THR A 59 4.84 11.31 11.00
CA THR A 59 5.98 12.04 10.44
C THR A 59 7.30 11.60 11.10
N THR A 60 7.28 11.41 12.42
CA THR A 60 8.46 10.96 13.18
C THR A 60 8.80 9.51 12.82
N GLU A 61 7.82 8.64 12.71
CA GLU A 61 8.03 7.25 12.26
C GLU A 61 8.67 7.20 10.88
N LYS A 62 8.12 7.97 9.94
CA LYS A 62 8.67 8.06 8.59
C LYS A 62 10.13 8.54 8.61
N TRP A 63 10.42 9.59 9.36
CA TRP A 63 11.78 10.11 9.49
C TRP A 63 12.74 9.07 10.10
N CYS A 64 12.33 8.38 11.16
CA CYS A 64 13.13 7.33 11.79
C CYS A 64 13.42 6.17 10.82
N ARG A 65 12.41 5.75 10.05
CA ARG A 65 12.56 4.70 9.03
C ARG A 65 13.52 5.12 7.92
N ASP A 66 13.33 6.31 7.36
CA ASP A 66 14.19 6.85 6.30
C ASP A 66 15.63 6.98 6.79
N ARG A 67 15.82 7.43 8.03
CA ARG A 67 17.15 7.55 8.64
C ARG A 67 17.80 6.19 8.91
N ALA A 68 17.03 5.22 9.39
CA ALA A 68 17.53 3.86 9.60
C ALA A 68 17.98 3.22 8.28
N ILE A 69 17.21 3.35 7.22
CA ILE A 69 17.56 2.87 5.88
C ILE A 69 18.85 3.55 5.38
N TYR A 70 18.95 4.87 5.52
CA TYR A 70 20.15 5.60 5.12
C TYR A 70 21.41 5.09 5.83
N LEU A 71 21.34 4.93 7.15
CA LEU A 71 22.45 4.43 7.95
C LEU A 71 22.82 2.99 7.59
N ALA A 72 21.82 2.13 7.36
CA ALA A 72 22.03 0.75 6.94
C ALA A 72 22.70 0.67 5.56
N LEU A 73 22.34 1.55 4.62
CA LEU A 73 22.99 1.63 3.32
C LEU A 73 24.46 2.09 3.44
N VAL A 74 24.73 3.13 4.24
CA VAL A 74 26.09 3.61 4.48
C VAL A 74 26.96 2.51 5.11
N GLU A 75 26.43 1.80 6.10
CA GLU A 75 27.11 0.68 6.73
C GLU A 75 27.35 -0.48 5.74
N SER A 76 26.35 -0.82 4.94
CA SER A 76 26.46 -1.86 3.92
C SER A 76 27.53 -1.55 2.89
N ILE A 77 27.61 -0.30 2.43
CA ILE A 77 28.68 0.16 1.51
C ILE A 77 30.05 0.04 2.18
N SER A 78 30.17 0.46 3.44
CA SER A 78 31.43 0.36 4.19
C SER A 78 31.91 -1.09 4.36
N ILE A 79 30.98 -2.02 4.57
CA ILE A 79 31.27 -3.47 4.62
C ILE A 79 31.70 -3.99 3.25
N ALA A 80 31.00 -3.59 2.18
CA ALA A 80 31.32 -4.01 0.82
C ALA A 80 32.72 -3.54 0.38
N ASP A 81 33.10 -2.31 0.76
CA ASP A 81 34.39 -1.69 0.49
C ASP A 81 35.53 -2.21 1.38
N GLY A 82 35.22 -3.01 2.41
CA GLY A 82 36.23 -3.52 3.37
C GLY A 82 36.81 -2.45 4.31
N LYS A 83 36.13 -1.32 4.47
CA LYS A 83 36.56 -0.18 5.32
C LYS A 83 36.03 -0.24 6.75
N THR A 84 35.40 -1.33 7.13
CA THR A 84 34.77 -1.46 8.45
C THR A 84 35.78 -1.95 9.48
N GLU A 85 35.95 -1.21 10.57
CA GLU A 85 36.81 -1.61 11.71
C GLU A 85 36.29 -2.84 12.47
N LYS A 86 34.99 -3.11 12.38
CA LYS A 86 34.36 -4.30 12.95
C LYS A 86 34.35 -5.42 11.91
N LYS A 87 34.74 -6.65 12.31
CA LYS A 87 34.74 -7.87 11.48
C LYS A 87 33.32 -8.30 11.02
N LYS A 88 32.55 -7.39 10.43
CA LYS A 88 31.27 -7.75 9.79
C LYS A 88 31.56 -8.24 8.39
N THR A 89 31.06 -9.44 8.06
CA THR A 89 31.17 -10.05 6.74
C THR A 89 30.06 -9.53 5.83
N ARG A 90 30.24 -9.69 4.51
CA ARG A 90 29.22 -9.32 3.51
C ARG A 90 27.88 -10.02 3.75
N ASP A 91 27.88 -11.18 4.40
CA ASP A 91 26.65 -11.93 4.73
C ASP A 91 25.76 -11.22 5.75
N ALA A 92 26.29 -10.23 6.47
CA ALA A 92 25.51 -9.43 7.41
C ALA A 92 24.67 -8.32 6.73
N ILE A 93 24.96 -7.97 5.47
CA ILE A 93 24.27 -6.89 4.75
C ILE A 93 22.75 -7.12 4.67
N PRO A 94 22.24 -8.32 4.29
CA PRO A 94 20.80 -8.54 4.23
C PRO A 94 20.11 -8.34 5.58
N SER A 95 20.73 -8.75 6.69
CA SER A 95 20.18 -8.53 8.04
C SER A 95 20.15 -7.06 8.40
N ILE A 96 21.23 -6.31 8.15
CA ILE A 96 21.31 -4.86 8.43
C ILE A 96 20.20 -4.10 7.69
N LEU A 97 19.97 -4.42 6.42
CA LEU A 97 18.92 -3.79 5.63
C LEU A 97 17.51 -4.23 6.09
N SER A 98 17.33 -5.50 6.44
CA SER A 98 16.08 -6.01 6.96
C SER A 98 15.70 -5.34 8.28
N ASP A 99 16.64 -5.20 9.19
CA ASP A 99 16.44 -4.55 10.49
C ASP A 99 16.05 -3.07 10.33
N ALA A 100 16.68 -2.36 9.38
CA ALA A 100 16.34 -0.99 9.07
C ALA A 100 14.92 -0.84 8.48
N LEU A 101 14.49 -1.79 7.66
CA LEU A 101 13.13 -1.82 7.09
C LEU A 101 12.06 -2.19 8.12
N ALA A 102 12.45 -2.87 9.20
CA ALA A 102 11.55 -3.28 10.28
C ALA A 102 11.25 -2.16 11.29
N VAL A 103 11.91 -1.00 11.17
CA VAL A 103 11.63 0.15 12.05
C VAL A 103 10.17 0.59 11.91
N SER A 104 9.41 0.46 13.00
CA SER A 104 8.02 0.85 13.08
C SER A 104 7.69 1.29 14.50
N PHE A 105 6.80 2.28 14.62
CA PHE A 105 6.22 2.72 15.89
C PHE A 105 4.90 2.03 16.18
N ASP A 106 4.50 1.10 15.30
CA ASP A 106 3.30 0.31 15.53
C ASP A 106 3.49 -0.63 16.73
N ASN A 107 2.87 -0.26 17.84
CA ASN A 107 2.83 -1.07 19.05
C ASN A 107 1.68 -2.09 19.04
N ASN A 108 0.93 -2.15 17.92
CA ASN A 108 -0.17 -3.08 17.81
C ASN A 108 0.37 -4.51 17.63
N VAL A 109 0.43 -5.22 18.71
CA VAL A 109 0.88 -6.63 18.74
C VAL A 109 -0.11 -7.57 18.07
N GLY A 110 -1.18 -7.01 17.51
CA GLY A 110 -2.29 -7.74 16.94
C GLY A 110 -3.53 -7.74 17.86
N HIS A 111 -4.47 -8.60 17.57
CA HIS A 111 -5.74 -8.68 18.25
C HIS A 111 -5.64 -9.59 19.48
N ASP A 112 -5.89 -9.06 20.71
CA ASP A 112 -6.00 -9.88 21.91
C ASP A 112 -7.29 -10.69 21.86
N TYR A 113 -7.14 -12.00 21.73
CA TYR A 113 -8.29 -12.89 21.53
C TYR A 113 -9.31 -12.85 22.68
N LEU A 114 -8.86 -12.66 23.89
CA LEU A 114 -9.74 -12.66 25.06
C LEU A 114 -10.28 -11.26 25.40
N GLN A 115 -9.47 -10.22 25.19
CA GLN A 115 -9.86 -8.86 25.58
C GLN A 115 -10.69 -8.16 24.50
N ASP A 116 -10.35 -8.37 23.20
CA ASP A 116 -10.99 -7.66 22.08
C ASP A 116 -12.24 -8.38 21.52
N TYR A 117 -12.97 -9.10 22.36
CA TYR A 117 -14.16 -9.87 21.93
C TYR A 117 -15.28 -8.98 21.40
N GLU A 118 -15.40 -7.73 21.89
CA GLU A 118 -16.43 -6.79 21.44
C GLU A 118 -16.17 -6.33 20.00
N GLU A 119 -14.92 -6.11 19.63
CA GLU A 119 -14.54 -5.74 18.25
C GLU A 119 -14.84 -6.89 17.28
N ARG A 120 -14.54 -8.13 17.68
CA ARG A 120 -14.90 -9.31 16.90
C ARG A 120 -16.40 -9.46 16.74
N PHE A 121 -17.15 -9.24 17.82
CA PHE A 121 -18.61 -9.30 17.74
C PHE A 121 -19.17 -8.27 16.77
N LYS A 122 -18.69 -7.03 16.80
CA LYS A 122 -19.05 -5.98 15.83
C LYS A 122 -18.69 -6.39 14.40
N PHE A 123 -17.49 -6.93 14.22
CA PHE A 123 -17.02 -7.41 12.90
C PHE A 123 -17.94 -8.51 12.33
N TYR A 124 -18.35 -9.49 13.14
CA TYR A 124 -19.25 -10.56 12.69
C TYR A 124 -20.64 -10.08 12.29
N HIS A 125 -21.07 -8.92 12.82
CA HIS A 125 -22.38 -8.33 12.53
C HIS A 125 -22.31 -7.21 11.47
N GLN A 126 -21.13 -6.87 10.98
CA GLN A 126 -21.01 -5.95 9.86
C GLN A 126 -21.42 -6.64 8.57
N LYS A 127 -22.25 -5.96 7.76
CA LYS A 127 -22.57 -6.43 6.41
C LYS A 127 -21.35 -6.25 5.53
N GLU A 128 -20.76 -7.37 5.14
CA GLU A 128 -19.64 -7.36 4.20
C GLU A 128 -20.12 -6.90 2.82
N THR A 129 -19.45 -5.89 2.26
CA THR A 129 -19.69 -5.45 0.89
C THR A 129 -19.12 -6.49 -0.07
N ARG A 130 -19.96 -7.06 -0.93
CA ARG A 130 -19.57 -8.07 -1.92
C ARG A 130 -19.76 -7.55 -3.34
N ILE A 131 -18.93 -8.00 -4.23
CA ILE A 131 -19.04 -7.76 -5.66
C ILE A 131 -19.92 -8.85 -6.24
N GLN A 132 -21.11 -8.48 -6.69
CA GLN A 132 -22.08 -9.43 -7.22
C GLN A 132 -21.68 -9.91 -8.61
N PHE A 133 -22.03 -11.15 -8.92
CA PHE A 133 -22.05 -11.64 -10.29
C PHE A 133 -23.32 -11.18 -11.00
N ASP A 134 -23.27 -11.08 -12.31
CA ASP A 134 -24.47 -10.94 -13.17
C ASP A 134 -25.16 -12.31 -13.41
N LEU A 135 -24.93 -13.24 -12.53
CA LEU A 135 -25.41 -14.61 -12.61
C LEU A 135 -25.97 -15.02 -11.25
N ASP A 136 -27.29 -15.12 -11.13
CA ASP A 136 -27.99 -15.39 -9.87
C ASP A 136 -27.51 -16.66 -9.18
N TYR A 137 -27.20 -17.70 -9.96
CA TYR A 137 -26.73 -18.96 -9.41
C TYR A 137 -25.39 -18.80 -8.69
N PHE A 138 -24.45 -18.01 -9.24
CA PHE A 138 -23.18 -17.74 -8.60
C PHE A 138 -23.35 -16.88 -7.36
N ASN A 139 -24.27 -15.89 -7.39
CA ASN A 139 -24.60 -15.09 -6.20
C ASN A 139 -25.18 -15.97 -5.08
N LYS A 140 -26.01 -16.95 -5.43
CA LYS A 140 -26.57 -17.89 -4.45
C LYS A 140 -25.48 -18.75 -3.80
N ILE A 141 -24.56 -19.32 -4.60
CA ILE A 141 -23.46 -20.17 -4.10
C ILE A 141 -22.50 -19.34 -3.21
N THR A 142 -22.15 -18.13 -3.68
CA THR A 142 -21.19 -17.27 -2.99
C THR A 142 -21.83 -16.40 -1.87
N LYS A 143 -23.12 -16.61 -1.59
CA LYS A 143 -23.87 -15.84 -0.60
C LYS A 143 -23.83 -14.32 -0.85
N GLY A 144 -24.01 -13.91 -2.10
CA GLY A 144 -24.13 -12.51 -2.50
C GLY A 144 -22.93 -11.95 -3.28
N GLY A 145 -22.03 -12.78 -3.78
CA GLY A 145 -20.91 -12.36 -4.61
C GLY A 145 -19.54 -12.57 -4.01
N LEU A 146 -18.53 -11.96 -4.60
CA LEU A 146 -17.15 -12.05 -4.16
C LEU A 146 -16.87 -11.07 -3.00
N PRO A 147 -16.34 -11.55 -1.86
CA PRO A 147 -15.94 -10.65 -0.77
C PRO A 147 -14.68 -9.86 -1.13
N ASN A 148 -14.51 -8.69 -0.53
CA ASN A 148 -13.32 -7.87 -0.69
C ASN A 148 -12.08 -8.56 -0.08
N LYS A 149 -10.89 -8.23 -0.61
CA LYS A 149 -9.59 -8.72 -0.12
C LYS A 149 -9.46 -10.25 -0.13
N THR A 150 -10.10 -10.92 -1.09
CA THR A 150 -10.03 -12.38 -1.26
C THR A 150 -9.42 -12.78 -2.59
N LEU A 151 -8.75 -13.92 -2.60
CA LEU A 151 -8.31 -14.60 -3.82
C LEU A 151 -9.39 -15.61 -4.24
N ASN A 152 -9.95 -15.41 -5.43
CA ASN A 152 -10.95 -16.30 -6.01
C ASN A 152 -10.36 -16.93 -7.27
N ILE A 153 -10.51 -18.24 -7.41
CA ILE A 153 -9.93 -19.02 -8.53
C ILE A 153 -11.04 -19.68 -9.30
N ALA A 154 -11.15 -19.35 -10.60
CA ALA A 154 -12.03 -20.05 -11.53
C ALA A 154 -11.26 -21.22 -12.17
N LEU A 155 -11.64 -22.44 -11.85
CA LEU A 155 -11.04 -23.65 -12.37
C LEU A 155 -11.96 -24.28 -13.42
N ALA A 156 -11.43 -24.50 -14.62
CA ALA A 156 -12.13 -25.17 -15.71
C ALA A 156 -11.11 -25.83 -16.66
N GLY A 157 -11.53 -26.87 -17.32
CA GLY A 157 -10.74 -27.53 -18.37
C GLY A 157 -10.50 -26.63 -19.58
N THR A 158 -9.65 -27.09 -20.49
CA THR A 158 -9.38 -26.40 -21.76
C THR A 158 -10.66 -26.36 -22.62
N GLY A 159 -10.96 -25.21 -23.23
CA GLY A 159 -12.11 -25.04 -24.13
C GLY A 159 -13.48 -24.91 -23.44
N VAL A 160 -13.58 -25.04 -22.14
CA VAL A 160 -14.85 -24.97 -21.38
C VAL A 160 -15.41 -23.54 -21.26
N GLY A 161 -14.61 -22.51 -21.60
CA GLY A 161 -15.07 -21.13 -21.57
C GLY A 161 -14.55 -20.29 -20.38
N LYS A 162 -13.50 -20.73 -19.69
CA LYS A 162 -12.90 -20.00 -18.57
C LYS A 162 -12.61 -18.51 -18.88
N SER A 163 -11.95 -18.25 -20.02
CA SER A 163 -11.64 -16.87 -20.44
C SER A 163 -12.89 -16.06 -20.79
N LEU A 164 -13.93 -16.68 -21.35
CA LEU A 164 -15.21 -16.02 -21.59
C LEU A 164 -15.90 -15.67 -20.27
N PHE A 165 -15.90 -16.57 -19.31
CA PHE A 165 -16.42 -16.30 -17.97
C PHE A 165 -15.67 -15.14 -17.30
N MET A 166 -14.34 -15.09 -17.40
CA MET A 166 -13.54 -13.98 -16.83
C MET A 166 -13.86 -12.65 -17.54
N CYS A 167 -14.02 -12.63 -18.86
CA CYS A 167 -14.45 -11.44 -19.60
C CYS A 167 -15.85 -11.00 -19.20
N HIS A 168 -16.79 -11.94 -19.00
CA HIS A 168 -18.13 -11.65 -18.52
C HIS A 168 -18.13 -11.03 -17.11
N VAL A 169 -17.35 -11.60 -16.19
CA VAL A 169 -17.20 -11.05 -14.85
C VAL A 169 -16.62 -9.62 -14.89
N ALA A 170 -15.58 -9.39 -15.72
CA ALA A 170 -14.97 -8.06 -15.88
C ALA A 170 -16.02 -7.04 -16.39
N SER A 171 -16.81 -7.41 -17.40
CA SER A 171 -17.89 -6.59 -17.94
C SER A 171 -18.96 -6.26 -16.91
N SER A 172 -19.42 -7.26 -16.16
CA SER A 172 -20.43 -7.11 -15.10
C SER A 172 -19.94 -6.20 -13.98
N VAL A 173 -18.70 -6.36 -13.54
CA VAL A 173 -18.09 -5.55 -12.48
C VAL A 173 -17.89 -4.10 -12.92
N LEU A 174 -17.51 -3.87 -14.18
CA LEU A 174 -17.43 -2.54 -14.79
C LEU A 174 -18.82 -1.84 -14.76
N LEU A 175 -19.87 -2.54 -15.16
CA LEU A 175 -21.25 -1.99 -15.15
C LEU A 175 -21.76 -1.67 -13.74
N GLN A 176 -21.20 -2.31 -12.70
CA GLN A 176 -21.48 -1.98 -11.31
C GLN A 176 -20.72 -0.71 -10.83
N GLY A 177 -20.00 -0.01 -11.70
CA GLY A 177 -19.24 1.19 -11.37
C GLY A 177 -17.92 0.92 -10.65
N LYS A 178 -17.37 -0.31 -10.75
CA LYS A 178 -16.12 -0.68 -10.14
C LYS A 178 -14.96 -0.61 -11.12
N ASN A 179 -13.76 -0.34 -10.62
CA ASN A 179 -12.54 -0.40 -11.41
C ASN A 179 -12.08 -1.85 -11.58
N VAL A 180 -11.73 -2.21 -12.80
CA VAL A 180 -11.27 -3.54 -13.18
C VAL A 180 -9.90 -3.44 -13.83
N LEU A 181 -8.95 -4.22 -13.34
CA LEU A 181 -7.69 -4.48 -14.00
C LEU A 181 -7.71 -5.93 -14.49
N TYR A 182 -7.76 -6.11 -15.81
CA TYR A 182 -7.70 -7.42 -16.46
C TYR A 182 -6.27 -7.67 -16.94
N ILE A 183 -5.60 -8.66 -16.39
CA ILE A 183 -4.26 -9.04 -16.82
C ILE A 183 -4.35 -10.34 -17.61
N THR A 184 -3.81 -10.34 -18.83
CA THR A 184 -3.73 -11.53 -19.66
C THR A 184 -2.26 -11.91 -19.85
N LEU A 185 -1.98 -13.23 -19.77
CA LEU A 185 -0.65 -13.81 -19.94
C LEU A 185 -0.58 -14.76 -21.15
N GLU A 186 -1.70 -14.93 -21.87
CA GLU A 186 -1.83 -15.89 -22.96
C GLU A 186 -2.43 -15.25 -24.23
N MET A 187 -3.34 -14.29 -24.05
CA MET A 187 -4.07 -13.68 -25.15
C MET A 187 -3.71 -12.19 -25.29
N ALA A 188 -3.71 -11.72 -26.54
CA ALA A 188 -3.55 -10.29 -26.82
C ALA A 188 -4.65 -9.43 -26.18
N GLU A 189 -4.31 -8.19 -25.81
CA GLU A 189 -5.23 -7.21 -25.20
C GLU A 189 -6.47 -7.02 -26.06
N GLU A 190 -6.30 -6.93 -27.38
CA GLU A 190 -7.37 -6.73 -28.35
C GLU A 190 -8.32 -7.92 -28.39
N LYS A 191 -7.81 -9.15 -28.20
CA LYS A 191 -8.64 -10.36 -28.17
C LYS A 191 -9.46 -10.50 -26.90
N ILE A 192 -8.98 -9.95 -25.80
CA ILE A 192 -9.75 -9.80 -24.55
C ILE A 192 -10.81 -8.71 -24.75
N ALA A 193 -10.41 -7.55 -25.30
CA ALA A 193 -11.31 -6.45 -25.60
C ALA A 193 -12.47 -6.87 -26.54
N GLU A 194 -12.18 -7.59 -27.62
CA GLU A 194 -13.17 -8.14 -28.55
C GLU A 194 -14.27 -8.97 -27.82
N ARG A 195 -13.88 -9.79 -26.85
CA ARG A 195 -14.83 -10.59 -26.05
C ARG A 195 -15.64 -9.74 -25.08
N ILE A 196 -15.03 -8.73 -24.50
CA ILE A 196 -15.69 -7.78 -23.60
C ILE A 196 -16.66 -6.91 -24.40
N ASP A 197 -16.27 -6.44 -25.59
CA ASP A 197 -17.12 -5.68 -26.50
C ASP A 197 -18.34 -6.50 -26.93
N ALA A 198 -18.14 -7.75 -27.35
CA ALA A 198 -19.26 -8.64 -27.69
C ALA A 198 -20.29 -8.74 -26.55
N ASN A 199 -19.82 -8.80 -25.31
CA ASN A 199 -20.67 -8.87 -24.13
C ASN A 199 -21.37 -7.54 -23.85
N LEU A 200 -20.61 -6.43 -23.74
CA LEU A 200 -21.12 -5.13 -23.35
C LEU A 200 -22.01 -4.49 -24.43
N LEU A 201 -21.67 -4.67 -25.71
CA LEU A 201 -22.41 -4.12 -26.84
C LEU A 201 -23.58 -5.02 -27.23
N ASN A 202 -23.69 -6.22 -26.67
CA ASN A 202 -24.67 -7.25 -27.01
C ASN A 202 -24.68 -7.56 -28.52
N VAL A 203 -23.49 -7.85 -29.05
CA VAL A 203 -23.27 -8.17 -30.47
C VAL A 203 -22.50 -9.49 -30.53
N PRO A 204 -22.90 -10.44 -31.37
CA PRO A 204 -22.10 -11.64 -31.60
C PRO A 204 -20.69 -11.30 -32.05
N ILE A 205 -19.69 -11.97 -31.49
CA ILE A 205 -18.26 -11.65 -31.73
C ILE A 205 -17.91 -11.63 -33.22
N GLN A 206 -18.53 -12.52 -34.02
CA GLN A 206 -18.31 -12.60 -35.46
C GLN A 206 -18.87 -11.38 -36.22
N GLN A 207 -19.80 -10.65 -35.64
CA GLN A 207 -20.45 -9.48 -36.24
C GLN A 207 -19.79 -8.16 -35.83
N LEU A 208 -18.84 -8.20 -34.90
CA LEU A 208 -18.11 -6.99 -34.50
C LEU A 208 -17.32 -6.38 -35.65
N ILE A 209 -16.79 -7.20 -36.55
CA ILE A 209 -16.01 -6.75 -37.72
C ILE A 209 -16.87 -6.01 -38.74
N ASP A 210 -18.16 -6.32 -38.81
CA ASP A 210 -19.10 -5.72 -39.73
C ASP A 210 -19.80 -4.48 -39.14
N LEU A 211 -19.52 -4.14 -37.87
CA LEU A 211 -20.14 -3.04 -37.17
C LEU A 211 -19.60 -1.70 -37.72
N PRO A 212 -20.45 -0.78 -38.22
CA PRO A 212 -19.98 0.55 -38.61
C PRO A 212 -19.35 1.30 -37.44
N GLU A 213 -18.22 1.98 -37.68
CA GLU A 213 -17.44 2.70 -36.68
C GLU A 213 -18.30 3.64 -35.82
N MET A 214 -19.18 4.42 -36.45
CA MET A 214 -20.11 5.32 -35.75
C MET A 214 -21.06 4.57 -34.79
N MET A 215 -21.50 3.36 -35.17
CA MET A 215 -22.37 2.56 -34.29
C MET A 215 -21.56 1.98 -33.10
N PHE A 216 -20.32 1.56 -33.35
CA PHE A 216 -19.42 1.10 -32.32
C PHE A 216 -19.15 2.22 -31.31
N GLU A 217 -18.74 3.40 -31.78
CA GLU A 217 -18.46 4.58 -30.96
C GLU A 217 -19.69 4.99 -30.10
N ASN A 218 -20.86 5.05 -30.69
CA ASN A 218 -22.12 5.37 -29.97
C ASN A 218 -22.42 4.37 -28.85
N LYS A 219 -22.24 3.08 -29.12
CA LYS A 219 -22.44 2.01 -28.12
C LYS A 219 -21.44 2.12 -26.96
N VAL A 220 -20.15 2.29 -27.25
CA VAL A 220 -19.09 2.45 -26.23
C VAL A 220 -19.33 3.72 -25.40
N THR A 221 -19.65 4.84 -26.05
CA THR A 221 -19.99 6.10 -25.35
C THR A 221 -21.22 5.94 -24.46
N SER A 222 -22.22 5.18 -24.89
CA SER A 222 -23.41 4.87 -24.07
C SER A 222 -23.05 4.08 -22.82
N ILE A 223 -22.09 3.15 -22.90
CA ILE A 223 -21.59 2.39 -21.75
C ILE A 223 -20.82 3.32 -20.83
N ALA A 224 -19.89 4.11 -21.37
CA ALA A 224 -19.10 5.07 -20.59
C ALA A 224 -19.97 6.07 -19.80
N LYS A 225 -21.17 6.41 -20.29
CA LYS A 225 -22.14 7.25 -19.57
C LYS A 225 -22.89 6.51 -18.45
N LYS A 226 -22.92 5.18 -18.50
CA LYS A 226 -23.68 4.35 -17.54
C LYS A 226 -22.83 3.90 -16.35
N THR A 227 -21.52 3.93 -16.45
CA THR A 227 -20.61 3.49 -15.38
C THR A 227 -19.63 4.58 -15.01
N GLN A 228 -19.26 4.63 -13.72
CA GLN A 228 -18.15 5.45 -13.22
C GLN A 228 -16.85 4.61 -13.09
N GLY A 229 -16.95 3.30 -13.34
CA GLY A 229 -15.81 2.40 -13.30
C GLY A 229 -14.90 2.54 -14.53
N THR A 230 -13.69 2.05 -14.38
CA THR A 230 -12.70 1.93 -15.46
C THR A 230 -12.33 0.46 -15.66
N LEU A 231 -12.05 0.07 -16.90
CA LEU A 231 -11.53 -1.24 -17.22
C LEU A 231 -10.23 -1.07 -17.99
N ILE A 232 -9.16 -1.58 -17.42
CA ILE A 232 -7.83 -1.62 -18.05
C ILE A 232 -7.49 -3.07 -18.36
N ILE A 233 -7.13 -3.34 -19.61
CA ILE A 233 -6.65 -4.64 -20.06
C ILE A 233 -5.16 -4.51 -20.28
N LYS A 234 -4.37 -5.39 -19.66
CA LYS A 234 -2.92 -5.40 -19.77
C LYS A 234 -2.42 -6.78 -20.15
N GLU A 235 -1.73 -6.85 -21.29
CA GLU A 235 -1.02 -8.04 -21.71
C GLU A 235 0.40 -8.06 -21.16
N TYR A 236 0.82 -9.23 -20.72
CA TYR A 236 2.22 -9.56 -20.50
C TYR A 236 2.56 -10.82 -21.30
N PRO A 237 3.70 -10.84 -21.99
CA PRO A 237 4.14 -12.04 -22.69
C PRO A 237 4.23 -13.24 -21.75
N THR A 238 3.99 -14.41 -22.27
CA THR A 238 4.05 -15.66 -21.50
C THR A 238 5.38 -15.78 -20.75
N ALA A 239 5.31 -16.13 -19.46
CA ALA A 239 6.44 -16.27 -18.54
C ALA A 239 7.28 -15.00 -18.29
N SER A 240 6.83 -13.81 -18.71
CA SER A 240 7.56 -12.54 -18.50
C SER A 240 7.13 -11.78 -17.25
N ALA A 241 5.96 -12.05 -16.71
CA ALA A 241 5.40 -11.32 -15.58
C ALA A 241 5.56 -12.07 -14.25
N HIS A 242 5.88 -11.31 -13.21
CA HIS A 242 5.89 -11.78 -11.83
C HIS A 242 5.19 -10.74 -10.92
N SER A 243 4.96 -11.07 -9.66
CA SER A 243 4.24 -10.24 -8.70
C SER A 243 4.75 -8.79 -8.59
N GLY A 244 6.04 -8.56 -8.80
CA GLY A 244 6.64 -7.23 -8.80
C GLY A 244 6.12 -6.34 -9.92
N HIS A 245 5.87 -6.89 -11.13
CA HIS A 245 5.28 -6.14 -12.25
C HIS A 245 3.85 -5.71 -11.93
N PHE A 246 3.06 -6.60 -11.33
CA PHE A 246 1.67 -6.28 -10.95
C PHE A 246 1.62 -5.22 -9.85
N LYS A 247 2.54 -5.29 -8.88
CA LYS A 247 2.66 -4.27 -7.83
C LYS A 247 3.03 -2.90 -8.41
N ALA A 248 3.97 -2.86 -9.35
CA ALA A 248 4.36 -1.60 -10.02
C ALA A 248 3.25 -1.01 -10.88
N LEU A 249 2.35 -1.84 -11.44
CA LEU A 249 1.20 -1.38 -12.24
C LEU A 249 0.09 -0.77 -11.36
N LEU A 250 0.01 -1.16 -10.09
CA LEU A 250 -1.04 -0.71 -9.16
C LEU A 250 -0.63 0.52 -8.32
N ASN A 251 0.65 0.92 -8.37
CA ASN A 251 1.18 2.14 -7.74
C ASN A 251 1.13 3.32 -8.70
#